data_1fb5f7053b443d41bb02c4b842c7b4f5
#
_entry.id   1fb5f7053b443d41bb02c4b842c7b4f5
#
_cell.length_a   1.000
_cell.length_b   1.000
_cell.length_c   1.000
_cell.angle_alpha   90.00
_cell.angle_beta   90.00
_cell.angle_gamma   90.00
#
_symmetry.space_group_name_H-M   'P 1'
#
loop_
_entity.id
_entity.type
_entity.pdbx_description
1 polymer ?
#
loop_
_entity_poly.entity_id
_entity_poly.type
_entity_poly.pdbx_seq_one_letter_code
_entity_poly.pdbx_strand_id
1 'polypeptide(L)'
;MSENKLGNESSPYLLQHAENPVDWYPWGTEAFERAAEMDLPILLSVGYSACHWCHVMERESFENDEIAALMNANFVNIKVDREERPDVDDIYMTAVQAMIGQGGWPLTVFLTPDRMPFFGGTYFPPEPRGGHPGFPQILQSISDAYKNRKPELSSTGEHVLEHLTALTSLDANEDDRETMPKESEALVSMLESQFDWELGGFGNPIKFPQPFALELLLQIHRDNSDTKALQMVEHSLLSMYSGGIYDHVGGGFHRYSTDRAWIVPHFEKMLYDNALLSRVYIHAYQATGKSIYKSVALDIYQYVLREMTSDNGLFYSAEDADTDGEEGSYYTWDVDELIAVVGFEECERLASDFNVTKRGNFEGRNILHPSGTLKSRLIEGDTLALDLTIGSSRREKLLKSRSLRTRPLTDDKAVLSWNALMVQSLADGFLATGHKELKYAAIQNIKTCLKIANEFGELFRSYRENKCSGSAYLEDYASVILACIKVHEITLDQKWLLEALKIAESMLETFWDDESPIPYDVKADDPFLPMRPRNIFDNAVPSGLSQALEGLSLLSTLTGNGKYNNIVTVSYTHLTLPTNREV
;
A
#
# COMPACT_ATOMS: atom_id res chain seq x y z
N MET A 1 -8.84 24.08 -23.12
CA MET A 1 -9.76 22.93 -23.15
C MET A 1 -10.66 23.07 -21.92
N SER A 2 -11.93 22.72 -21.98
CA SER A 2 -12.78 22.72 -20.78
C SER A 2 -12.36 21.50 -19.93
N GLU A 3 -12.16 21.69 -18.63
CA GLU A 3 -11.96 20.58 -17.67
C GLU A 3 -13.09 19.57 -17.81
N ASN A 4 -12.75 18.28 -17.69
CA ASN A 4 -13.72 17.19 -17.59
C ASN A 4 -14.34 17.16 -16.18
N LYS A 5 -15.11 16.13 -15.82
CA LYS A 5 -15.82 16.08 -14.53
C LYS A 5 -14.89 15.92 -13.32
N LEU A 6 -13.63 15.52 -13.52
CA LEU A 6 -12.66 15.31 -12.44
C LEU A 6 -12.12 16.61 -11.83
N GLY A 7 -12.27 17.75 -12.51
CA GLY A 7 -11.80 19.05 -12.00
C GLY A 7 -12.45 19.52 -10.67
N ASN A 8 -13.53 18.87 -10.22
CA ASN A 8 -14.20 19.17 -8.96
C ASN A 8 -13.84 18.22 -7.81
N GLU A 9 -13.04 17.20 -8.11
CA GLU A 9 -12.64 16.18 -7.13
C GLU A 9 -11.55 16.68 -6.16
N SER A 10 -11.35 15.98 -5.05
CA SER A 10 -10.30 16.29 -4.07
C SER A 10 -9.04 15.45 -4.24
N SER A 11 -9.17 14.27 -4.88
CA SER A 11 -8.07 13.35 -5.10
C SER A 11 -7.01 13.95 -6.02
N PRO A 12 -5.72 14.04 -5.62
CA PRO A 12 -4.64 14.45 -6.50
C PRO A 12 -4.58 13.63 -7.80
N TYR A 13 -4.81 12.32 -7.71
CA TYR A 13 -4.86 11.45 -8.87
C TYR A 13 -5.96 11.80 -9.87
N LEU A 14 -7.16 12.08 -9.41
CA LEU A 14 -8.26 12.47 -10.28
C LEU A 14 -7.99 13.85 -10.91
N LEU A 15 -7.47 14.79 -10.14
CA LEU A 15 -7.10 16.13 -10.60
C LEU A 15 -6.00 16.10 -11.67
N GLN A 16 -5.02 15.19 -11.60
CA GLN A 16 -4.00 14.99 -12.64
C GLN A 16 -4.64 14.74 -14.01
N HIS A 17 -5.79 14.05 -14.05
CA HIS A 17 -6.50 13.71 -15.27
C HIS A 17 -7.62 14.72 -15.68
N ALA A 18 -7.78 15.82 -14.95
CA ALA A 18 -8.85 16.79 -15.19
C ALA A 18 -8.74 17.50 -16.55
N GLU A 19 -7.54 17.68 -17.07
CA GLU A 19 -7.28 18.34 -18.35
C GLU A 19 -7.15 17.38 -19.54
N ASN A 20 -7.24 16.06 -19.32
CA ASN A 20 -7.18 15.10 -20.42
C ASN A 20 -8.32 15.33 -21.43
N PRO A 21 -8.10 15.08 -22.75
CA PRO A 21 -9.15 15.13 -23.75
C PRO A 21 -10.21 14.03 -23.61
N VAL A 22 -9.99 13.04 -22.75
CA VAL A 22 -10.98 12.02 -22.40
C VAL A 22 -12.06 12.63 -21.51
N ASP A 23 -13.33 12.35 -21.82
CA ASP A 23 -14.49 12.79 -21.05
C ASP A 23 -14.63 11.89 -19.79
N TRP A 24 -13.75 12.13 -18.82
CA TRP A 24 -13.68 11.38 -17.56
C TRP A 24 -14.79 11.76 -16.60
N TYR A 25 -15.38 10.76 -15.96
CA TYR A 25 -16.30 10.86 -14.85
C TYR A 25 -15.68 10.25 -13.58
N PRO A 26 -15.97 10.78 -12.39
CA PRO A 26 -15.75 10.04 -11.16
C PRO A 26 -16.75 8.88 -11.06
N TRP A 27 -16.48 7.91 -10.19
CA TRP A 27 -17.36 6.79 -9.87
C TRP A 27 -18.62 7.31 -9.15
N GLY A 28 -19.78 7.27 -9.80
CA GLY A 28 -21.00 7.82 -9.22
C GLY A 28 -22.19 7.85 -10.19
N THR A 29 -23.30 8.36 -9.68
CA THR A 29 -24.63 8.35 -10.33
C THR A 29 -24.60 8.90 -11.75
N GLU A 30 -23.96 10.05 -11.98
CA GLU A 30 -23.97 10.72 -13.29
C GLU A 30 -23.38 9.82 -14.40
N ALA A 31 -22.28 9.12 -14.08
CA ALA A 31 -21.64 8.19 -15.02
C ALA A 31 -22.53 6.98 -15.34
N PHE A 32 -23.17 6.41 -14.32
CA PHE A 32 -24.00 5.20 -14.49
C PHE A 32 -25.32 5.52 -15.21
N GLU A 33 -25.97 6.63 -14.87
CA GLU A 33 -27.16 7.11 -15.60
C GLU A 33 -26.84 7.35 -17.07
N ARG A 34 -25.71 8.01 -17.36
CA ARG A 34 -25.26 8.23 -18.73
C ARG A 34 -24.99 6.91 -19.47
N ALA A 35 -24.34 5.94 -18.83
CA ALA A 35 -24.10 4.62 -19.45
C ALA A 35 -25.41 3.89 -19.78
N ALA A 36 -26.37 3.94 -18.87
CA ALA A 36 -27.69 3.34 -19.07
C ALA A 36 -28.52 4.07 -20.14
N GLU A 37 -28.57 5.40 -20.11
CA GLU A 37 -29.34 6.20 -21.08
C GLU A 37 -28.82 6.07 -22.52
N MET A 38 -27.49 6.04 -22.68
CA MET A 38 -26.85 5.92 -23.98
C MET A 38 -26.65 4.48 -24.44
N ASP A 39 -26.91 3.52 -23.58
CA ASP A 39 -26.63 2.09 -23.79
C ASP A 39 -25.17 1.84 -24.21
N LEU A 40 -24.22 2.50 -23.51
CA LEU A 40 -22.78 2.37 -23.74
C LEU A 40 -22.11 1.56 -22.63
N PRO A 41 -21.09 0.74 -22.95
CA PRO A 41 -20.29 0.10 -21.95
C PRO A 41 -19.45 1.13 -21.21
N ILE A 42 -19.10 0.80 -19.96
CA ILE A 42 -18.22 1.61 -19.12
C ILE A 42 -16.78 1.18 -19.36
N LEU A 43 -15.87 2.14 -19.56
CA LEU A 43 -14.43 1.95 -19.45
C LEU A 43 -14.00 2.47 -18.08
N LEU A 44 -13.67 1.56 -17.18
CA LEU A 44 -13.17 1.87 -15.85
C LEU A 44 -11.64 1.84 -15.84
N SER A 45 -11.02 2.94 -15.42
CA SER A 45 -9.57 3.04 -15.21
C SER A 45 -9.28 3.34 -13.73
N VAL A 46 -8.59 2.42 -13.05
CA VAL A 46 -8.23 2.55 -11.65
C VAL A 46 -6.72 2.68 -11.50
N GLY A 47 -6.28 3.58 -10.62
CA GLY A 47 -4.88 3.82 -10.32
C GLY A 47 -4.72 4.65 -9.06
N TYR A 48 -3.56 5.28 -8.89
CA TYR A 48 -3.25 6.17 -7.77
C TYR A 48 -2.16 7.18 -8.17
N SER A 49 -2.00 8.25 -7.40
CA SER A 49 -1.22 9.44 -7.76
C SER A 49 0.25 9.15 -8.04
N ALA A 50 0.92 8.30 -7.23
CA ALA A 50 2.33 7.97 -7.37
C ALA A 50 2.61 6.80 -8.35
N CYS A 51 1.61 6.37 -9.13
CA CYS A 51 1.71 5.20 -10.01
C CYS A 51 2.41 5.51 -11.32
N HIS A 52 3.69 5.16 -11.47
CA HIS A 52 4.48 5.38 -12.68
C HIS A 52 3.79 4.88 -13.97
N TRP A 53 3.32 3.62 -14.01
CA TRP A 53 2.66 3.08 -15.20
C TRP A 53 1.31 3.73 -15.50
N CYS A 54 0.67 4.35 -14.50
CA CYS A 54 -0.52 5.18 -14.72
C CYS A 54 -0.16 6.46 -15.46
N HIS A 55 0.95 7.12 -15.09
CA HIS A 55 1.49 8.28 -15.81
C HIS A 55 1.92 7.93 -17.23
N VAL A 56 2.54 6.76 -17.42
CA VAL A 56 2.91 6.27 -18.77
C VAL A 56 1.66 6.13 -19.64
N MET A 57 0.60 5.47 -19.13
CA MET A 57 -0.64 5.28 -19.87
C MET A 57 -1.37 6.62 -20.12
N GLU A 58 -1.28 7.57 -19.22
CA GLU A 58 -1.80 8.92 -19.38
C GLU A 58 -1.15 9.61 -20.57
N ARG A 59 0.18 9.76 -20.54
CA ARG A 59 0.96 10.42 -21.60
C ARG A 59 0.80 9.75 -22.97
N GLU A 60 0.77 8.42 -23.00
CA GLU A 60 0.73 7.67 -24.26
C GLU A 60 -0.68 7.52 -24.84
N SER A 61 -1.72 7.47 -23.99
CA SER A 61 -3.09 7.16 -24.43
C SER A 61 -4.12 8.20 -24.05
N PHE A 62 -4.15 8.68 -22.80
CA PHE A 62 -5.24 9.55 -22.34
C PHE A 62 -5.08 11.01 -22.76
N GLU A 63 -3.84 11.45 -23.01
CA GLU A 63 -3.54 12.77 -23.60
C GLU A 63 -3.60 12.77 -25.14
N ASN A 64 -3.77 11.61 -25.77
CA ASN A 64 -3.83 11.49 -27.21
C ASN A 64 -5.26 11.76 -27.72
N ASP A 65 -5.45 12.81 -28.52
CA ASP A 65 -6.74 13.25 -29.04
C ASP A 65 -7.49 12.16 -29.85
N GLU A 66 -6.77 11.34 -30.65
CA GLU A 66 -7.39 10.29 -31.47
C GLU A 66 -7.89 9.14 -30.60
N ILE A 67 -7.10 8.72 -29.60
CA ILE A 67 -7.50 7.68 -28.64
C ILE A 67 -8.65 8.19 -27.76
N ALA A 68 -8.56 9.43 -27.27
CA ALA A 68 -9.60 10.06 -26.47
C ALA A 68 -10.92 10.16 -27.25
N ALA A 69 -10.88 10.55 -28.53
CA ALA A 69 -12.07 10.59 -29.38
C ALA A 69 -12.72 9.20 -29.54
N LEU A 70 -11.91 8.14 -29.68
CA LEU A 70 -12.41 6.76 -29.75
C LEU A 70 -13.04 6.31 -28.41
N MET A 71 -12.41 6.66 -27.29
CA MET A 71 -12.95 6.40 -25.95
C MET A 71 -14.28 7.11 -25.74
N ASN A 72 -14.33 8.42 -25.99
CA ASN A 72 -15.53 9.25 -25.78
C ASN A 72 -16.72 8.86 -26.67
N ALA A 73 -16.45 8.37 -27.89
CA ALA A 73 -17.50 7.94 -28.81
C ALA A 73 -18.14 6.59 -28.46
N ASN A 74 -17.45 5.71 -27.75
CA ASN A 74 -17.88 4.33 -27.59
C ASN A 74 -18.05 3.88 -26.13
N PHE A 75 -17.63 4.69 -25.16
CA PHE A 75 -17.64 4.34 -23.74
C PHE A 75 -18.08 5.51 -22.87
N VAL A 76 -18.60 5.21 -21.70
CA VAL A 76 -18.59 6.13 -20.56
C VAL A 76 -17.32 5.87 -19.77
N ASN A 77 -16.42 6.86 -19.73
CA ASN A 77 -15.08 6.69 -19.16
C ASN A 77 -15.10 7.10 -17.68
N ILE A 78 -14.81 6.15 -16.79
CA ILE A 78 -14.77 6.37 -15.34
C ILE A 78 -13.33 6.25 -14.86
N LYS A 79 -12.88 7.24 -14.05
CA LYS A 79 -11.59 7.25 -13.39
C LYS A 79 -11.77 7.08 -11.89
N VAL A 80 -10.97 6.20 -11.27
CA VAL A 80 -11.05 5.88 -9.84
C VAL A 80 -9.66 5.95 -9.21
N ASP A 81 -9.57 6.69 -8.10
CA ASP A 81 -8.44 6.61 -7.19
C ASP A 81 -8.66 5.42 -6.24
N ARG A 82 -7.82 4.37 -6.36
CA ARG A 82 -7.90 3.17 -5.52
C ARG A 82 -7.70 3.46 -4.03
N GLU A 83 -7.05 4.55 -3.71
CA GLU A 83 -6.78 4.93 -2.32
C GLU A 83 -8.01 5.56 -1.66
N GLU A 84 -8.88 6.21 -2.44
CA GLU A 84 -10.18 6.70 -1.99
C GLU A 84 -11.31 5.66 -2.12
N ARG A 85 -11.23 4.78 -3.15
CA ARG A 85 -12.22 3.74 -3.42
C ARG A 85 -11.55 2.35 -3.49
N PRO A 86 -10.98 1.85 -2.37
CA PRO A 86 -10.40 0.51 -2.31
C PRO A 86 -11.43 -0.59 -2.58
N ASP A 87 -12.69 -0.36 -2.28
CA ASP A 87 -13.81 -1.25 -2.55
C ASP A 87 -14.00 -1.53 -4.06
N VAL A 88 -13.94 -0.48 -4.88
CA VAL A 88 -14.00 -0.60 -6.34
C VAL A 88 -12.74 -1.30 -6.87
N ASP A 89 -11.56 -0.90 -6.36
CA ASP A 89 -10.29 -1.52 -6.75
C ASP A 89 -10.29 -3.02 -6.46
N ASP A 90 -10.66 -3.44 -5.25
CA ASP A 90 -10.64 -4.85 -4.81
C ASP A 90 -11.57 -5.73 -5.64
N ILE A 91 -12.81 -5.28 -5.91
CA ILE A 91 -13.77 -6.03 -6.73
C ILE A 91 -13.23 -6.25 -8.14
N TYR A 92 -12.78 -5.18 -8.79
CA TYR A 92 -12.39 -5.27 -10.20
C TYR A 92 -10.96 -5.78 -10.40
N MET A 93 -10.06 -5.59 -9.43
CA MET A 93 -8.76 -6.25 -9.42
C MET A 93 -8.92 -7.77 -9.33
N THR A 94 -9.76 -8.25 -8.41
CA THR A 94 -10.04 -9.68 -8.26
C THR A 94 -10.72 -10.25 -9.51
N ALA A 95 -11.64 -9.49 -10.13
CA ALA A 95 -12.26 -9.88 -11.39
C ALA A 95 -11.22 -10.03 -12.52
N VAL A 96 -10.30 -9.07 -12.66
CA VAL A 96 -9.25 -9.13 -13.70
C VAL A 96 -8.27 -10.27 -13.41
N GLN A 97 -7.87 -10.48 -12.17
CA GLN A 97 -7.02 -11.60 -11.79
C GLN A 97 -7.69 -12.96 -12.10
N ALA A 98 -8.99 -13.09 -11.87
CA ALA A 98 -9.75 -14.30 -12.23
C ALA A 98 -9.82 -14.51 -13.76
N MET A 99 -9.92 -13.42 -14.55
CA MET A 99 -10.03 -13.50 -16.01
C MET A 99 -8.68 -13.78 -16.72
N ILE A 100 -7.57 -13.17 -16.25
CA ILE A 100 -6.29 -13.20 -16.97
C ILE A 100 -5.11 -13.73 -16.14
N GLY A 101 -5.33 -14.12 -14.89
CA GLY A 101 -4.31 -14.70 -14.00
C GLY A 101 -3.29 -13.71 -13.43
N GLN A 102 -3.43 -12.43 -13.68
CA GLN A 102 -2.55 -11.37 -13.18
C GLN A 102 -3.31 -10.07 -12.92
N GLY A 103 -2.77 -9.20 -12.07
CA GLY A 103 -3.33 -7.89 -11.76
C GLY A 103 -2.23 -6.86 -11.57
N GLY A 104 -2.62 -5.60 -11.47
CA GLY A 104 -1.71 -4.47 -11.24
C GLY A 104 -2.30 -3.15 -11.73
N TRP A 105 -1.63 -2.06 -11.45
CA TRP A 105 -2.04 -0.72 -11.88
C TRP A 105 -1.11 -0.18 -12.97
N PRO A 106 -1.69 0.58 -13.93
CA PRO A 106 -3.12 0.92 -14.05
C PRO A 106 -3.98 -0.31 -14.28
N LEU A 107 -5.16 -0.34 -13.65
CA LEU A 107 -6.17 -1.38 -13.88
C LEU A 107 -7.20 -0.82 -14.87
N THR A 108 -7.43 -1.52 -15.98
CA THR A 108 -8.40 -1.15 -17.00
C THR A 108 -9.46 -2.23 -17.13
N VAL A 109 -10.73 -1.89 -16.90
CA VAL A 109 -11.82 -2.87 -16.92
C VAL A 109 -12.97 -2.35 -17.77
N PHE A 110 -13.59 -3.22 -18.55
CA PHE A 110 -14.77 -2.91 -19.33
C PHE A 110 -15.99 -3.55 -18.68
N LEU A 111 -17.00 -2.71 -18.39
CA LEU A 111 -18.19 -3.08 -17.65
C LEU A 111 -19.44 -2.86 -18.50
N THR A 112 -20.49 -3.62 -18.20
CA THR A 112 -21.84 -3.27 -18.65
C THR A 112 -22.34 -2.02 -17.90
N PRO A 113 -23.43 -1.34 -18.35
CA PRO A 113 -24.05 -0.26 -17.57
C PRO A 113 -24.45 -0.67 -16.16
N ASP A 114 -24.73 -1.97 -15.94
CA ASP A 114 -25.02 -2.56 -14.61
C ASP A 114 -23.75 -2.91 -13.82
N ARG A 115 -22.59 -2.45 -14.29
CA ARG A 115 -21.26 -2.58 -13.65
C ARG A 115 -20.72 -4.02 -13.61
N MET A 116 -21.20 -4.92 -14.44
CA MET A 116 -20.69 -6.29 -14.57
C MET A 116 -19.41 -6.34 -15.40
N PRO A 117 -18.27 -6.82 -14.88
CA PRO A 117 -17.01 -6.85 -15.61
C PRO A 117 -16.97 -7.98 -16.64
N PHE A 118 -16.71 -7.66 -17.92
CA PHE A 118 -16.67 -8.67 -18.98
C PHE A 118 -15.32 -8.76 -19.72
N PHE A 119 -14.44 -7.79 -19.53
CA PHE A 119 -13.05 -7.81 -20.03
C PHE A 119 -12.20 -6.87 -19.18
N GLY A 120 -10.90 -7.17 -19.07
CA GLY A 120 -9.98 -6.29 -18.35
C GLY A 120 -8.53 -6.65 -18.57
N GLY A 121 -7.68 -5.79 -18.06
CA GLY A 121 -6.23 -5.91 -18.09
C GLY A 121 -5.58 -4.81 -17.26
N THR A 122 -4.27 -4.72 -17.38
CA THR A 122 -3.49 -3.68 -16.73
C THR A 122 -3.15 -2.57 -17.74
N TYR A 123 -1.89 -2.31 -17.97
CA TYR A 123 -1.43 -1.36 -18.97
C TYR A 123 -1.64 -1.90 -20.40
N PHE A 124 -2.13 -1.02 -21.29
CA PHE A 124 -2.24 -1.28 -22.73
C PHE A 124 -1.41 -0.25 -23.52
N PRO A 125 -0.46 -0.69 -24.35
CA PRO A 125 0.35 0.23 -25.16
C PRO A 125 -0.47 0.95 -26.22
N PRO A 126 -0.09 2.17 -26.67
CA PRO A 126 -0.82 2.92 -27.71
C PRO A 126 -0.77 2.22 -29.07
N GLU A 127 0.28 1.46 -29.35
CA GLU A 127 0.50 0.70 -30.58
C GLU A 127 0.77 -0.79 -30.27
N PRO A 128 0.50 -1.70 -31.22
CA PRO A 128 0.80 -3.13 -31.04
C PRO A 128 2.29 -3.35 -30.71
N ARG A 129 2.56 -4.03 -29.61
CA ARG A 129 3.94 -4.28 -29.13
C ARG A 129 4.07 -5.69 -28.57
N GLY A 130 5.13 -6.42 -28.98
CA GLY A 130 5.44 -7.72 -28.40
C GLY A 130 4.37 -8.81 -28.61
N GLY A 131 3.53 -8.69 -29.65
CA GLY A 131 2.41 -9.61 -29.90
C GLY A 131 1.11 -9.22 -29.19
N HIS A 132 1.11 -8.17 -28.37
CA HIS A 132 -0.09 -7.62 -27.75
C HIS A 132 -0.72 -6.55 -28.65
N PRO A 133 -2.06 -6.47 -28.74
CA PRO A 133 -2.75 -5.42 -29.48
C PRO A 133 -2.53 -4.06 -28.83
N GLY A 134 -2.57 -2.99 -29.64
CA GLY A 134 -2.61 -1.62 -29.14
C GLY A 134 -3.96 -1.26 -28.52
N PHE A 135 -3.95 -0.27 -27.62
CA PHE A 135 -5.15 0.17 -26.93
C PHE A 135 -6.31 0.56 -27.88
N PRO A 136 -6.08 1.31 -29.00
CA PRO A 136 -7.15 1.59 -29.97
C PRO A 136 -7.79 0.34 -30.56
N GLN A 137 -7.01 -0.72 -30.81
CA GLN A 137 -7.53 -1.98 -31.34
C GLN A 137 -8.41 -2.70 -30.32
N ILE A 138 -8.03 -2.65 -29.03
CA ILE A 138 -8.83 -3.18 -27.93
C ILE A 138 -10.15 -2.42 -27.82
N LEU A 139 -10.10 -1.07 -27.79
CA LEU A 139 -11.28 -0.22 -27.72
C LEU A 139 -12.27 -0.52 -28.86
N GLN A 140 -11.79 -0.62 -30.10
CA GLN A 140 -12.62 -0.96 -31.25
C GLN A 140 -13.23 -2.35 -31.12
N SER A 141 -12.43 -3.36 -30.75
CA SER A 141 -12.89 -4.75 -30.61
C SER A 141 -13.96 -4.90 -29.53
N ILE A 142 -13.78 -4.21 -28.39
CA ILE A 142 -14.75 -4.21 -27.30
C ILE A 142 -16.05 -3.49 -27.70
N SER A 143 -15.95 -2.32 -28.37
CA SER A 143 -17.12 -1.61 -28.86
C SER A 143 -17.93 -2.45 -29.86
N ASP A 144 -17.25 -3.12 -30.79
CA ASP A 144 -17.91 -4.01 -31.78
C ASP A 144 -18.53 -5.25 -31.11
N ALA A 145 -17.84 -5.84 -30.13
CA ALA A 145 -18.37 -6.95 -29.33
C ALA A 145 -19.62 -6.54 -28.57
N TYR A 146 -19.60 -5.38 -27.91
CA TYR A 146 -20.73 -4.87 -27.14
C TYR A 146 -21.96 -4.63 -28.03
N LYS A 147 -21.76 -4.04 -29.21
CA LYS A 147 -22.86 -3.79 -30.18
C LYS A 147 -23.47 -5.09 -30.74
N ASN A 148 -22.64 -6.11 -30.97
CA ASN A 148 -23.06 -7.31 -31.72
C ASN A 148 -23.33 -8.53 -30.83
N ARG A 149 -22.77 -8.60 -29.61
CA ARG A 149 -22.84 -9.77 -28.72
C ARG A 149 -23.13 -9.39 -27.25
N LYS A 150 -23.88 -8.32 -27.04
CA LYS A 150 -24.21 -7.81 -25.70
C LYS A 150 -24.73 -8.87 -24.72
N PRO A 151 -25.67 -9.78 -25.09
CA PRO A 151 -26.16 -10.81 -24.17
C PRO A 151 -25.05 -11.76 -23.68
N GLU A 152 -24.08 -12.10 -24.56
CA GLU A 152 -22.95 -12.97 -24.19
C GLU A 152 -22.01 -12.27 -23.19
N LEU A 153 -21.76 -10.96 -23.41
CA LEU A 153 -20.91 -10.17 -22.51
C LEU A 153 -21.58 -9.99 -21.13
N SER A 154 -22.89 -9.74 -21.10
CA SER A 154 -23.64 -9.65 -19.85
C SER A 154 -23.56 -10.97 -19.06
N SER A 155 -23.78 -12.10 -19.74
CA SER A 155 -23.66 -13.42 -19.11
C SER A 155 -22.24 -13.71 -18.62
N THR A 156 -21.20 -13.28 -19.36
CA THR A 156 -19.83 -13.39 -18.88
C THR A 156 -19.60 -12.60 -17.58
N GLY A 157 -20.09 -11.36 -17.54
CA GLY A 157 -19.98 -10.51 -16.35
C GLY A 157 -20.71 -11.08 -15.13
N GLU A 158 -21.92 -11.63 -15.34
CA GLU A 158 -22.68 -12.31 -14.28
C GLU A 158 -21.90 -13.51 -13.71
N HIS A 159 -21.34 -14.37 -14.55
CA HIS A 159 -20.53 -15.52 -14.12
C HIS A 159 -19.27 -15.10 -13.35
N VAL A 160 -18.59 -14.02 -13.78
CA VAL A 160 -17.44 -13.49 -13.05
C VAL A 160 -17.87 -13.06 -11.65
N LEU A 161 -18.96 -12.30 -11.53
CA LEU A 161 -19.45 -11.81 -10.25
C LEU A 161 -19.96 -12.95 -9.33
N GLU A 162 -20.63 -13.96 -9.88
CA GLU A 162 -21.01 -15.17 -9.16
C GLU A 162 -19.77 -15.90 -8.61
N HIS A 163 -18.73 -16.01 -9.42
CA HIS A 163 -17.46 -16.60 -8.98
C HIS A 163 -16.81 -15.80 -7.85
N LEU A 164 -16.75 -14.47 -7.95
CA LEU A 164 -16.22 -13.60 -6.89
C LEU A 164 -17.03 -13.74 -5.60
N THR A 165 -18.36 -13.76 -5.71
CA THR A 165 -19.25 -13.96 -4.55
C THR A 165 -18.98 -15.31 -3.90
N ALA A 166 -18.78 -16.34 -4.70
CA ALA A 166 -18.46 -17.68 -4.19
C ALA A 166 -17.08 -17.75 -3.50
N LEU A 167 -16.07 -16.99 -3.98
CA LEU A 167 -14.75 -16.91 -3.33
C LEU A 167 -14.82 -16.23 -1.95
N THR A 168 -15.75 -15.31 -1.76
CA THR A 168 -15.93 -14.57 -0.49
C THR A 168 -16.97 -15.20 0.45
N SER A 169 -17.73 -16.22 -0.01
CA SER A 169 -18.67 -16.96 0.83
C SER A 169 -17.91 -18.04 1.63
N LEU A 170 -17.98 -17.95 2.94
CA LEU A 170 -17.42 -18.94 3.86
C LEU A 170 -18.55 -19.88 4.31
N ASP A 171 -18.74 -20.98 3.60
CA ASP A 171 -19.59 -22.08 4.06
C ASP A 171 -18.78 -22.95 5.02
N ALA A 172 -18.97 -22.75 6.32
CA ALA A 172 -18.34 -23.57 7.35
C ALA A 172 -19.10 -24.89 7.54
N ASN A 173 -18.43 -26.01 7.30
CA ASN A 173 -18.89 -27.30 7.80
C ASN A 173 -18.41 -27.52 9.24
N GLU A 174 -19.33 -27.73 10.17
CA GLU A 174 -19.08 -27.85 11.63
C GLU A 174 -18.24 -29.07 12.06
N ASP A 175 -17.88 -30.00 11.17
CA ASP A 175 -17.39 -31.34 11.54
C ASP A 175 -15.87 -31.54 11.62
N ASP A 176 -15.03 -30.58 11.21
CA ASP A 176 -13.57 -30.77 11.17
C ASP A 176 -12.82 -29.97 12.27
N ARG A 177 -13.07 -30.31 13.54
CA ARG A 177 -12.30 -29.79 14.68
C ARG A 177 -11.06 -30.62 14.94
N GLU A 178 -10.07 -30.61 14.07
CA GLU A 178 -8.76 -31.10 14.42
C GLU A 178 -7.83 -29.97 14.88
N THR A 179 -7.27 -30.17 16.04
CA THR A 179 -6.43 -29.27 16.82
C THR A 179 -5.20 -28.77 16.09
N MET A 180 -4.95 -27.48 16.16
CA MET A 180 -3.87 -26.67 15.59
C MET A 180 -2.57 -26.54 16.44
N PRO A 181 -1.75 -27.54 16.71
CA PRO A 181 -0.43 -27.32 17.33
C PRO A 181 0.78 -27.44 16.40
N LYS A 182 0.60 -27.77 15.12
CA LYS A 182 1.73 -27.94 14.17
C LYS A 182 1.85 -26.83 13.13
N GLU A 183 1.06 -25.79 13.23
CA GLU A 183 0.93 -24.79 12.15
C GLU A 183 2.10 -23.85 12.04
N SER A 184 2.72 -23.42 13.14
CA SER A 184 3.88 -22.53 13.09
C SER A 184 5.06 -23.16 12.35
N GLU A 185 5.33 -24.46 12.54
CA GLU A 185 6.38 -25.17 11.81
C GLU A 185 6.05 -25.31 10.31
N ALA A 186 4.79 -25.57 9.98
CA ALA A 186 4.34 -25.63 8.59
C ALA A 186 4.43 -24.25 7.90
N LEU A 187 4.01 -23.18 8.58
CA LEU A 187 4.15 -21.81 8.09
C LEU A 187 5.60 -21.39 7.87
N VAL A 188 6.50 -21.68 8.82
CA VAL A 188 7.93 -21.41 8.64
C VAL A 188 8.48 -22.20 7.46
N SER A 189 8.10 -23.48 7.30
CA SER A 189 8.55 -24.31 6.17
C SER A 189 8.02 -23.80 4.82
N MET A 190 6.77 -23.33 4.79
CA MET A 190 6.17 -22.74 3.58
C MET A 190 6.91 -21.44 3.19
N LEU A 191 7.11 -20.53 4.14
CA LEU A 191 7.85 -19.29 3.91
C LEU A 191 9.31 -19.58 3.52
N GLU A 192 9.97 -20.54 4.16
CA GLU A 192 11.32 -20.97 3.82
C GLU A 192 11.43 -21.46 2.37
N SER A 193 10.43 -22.16 1.88
CA SER A 193 10.42 -22.69 0.49
C SER A 193 10.43 -21.58 -0.58
N GLN A 194 9.96 -20.39 -0.22
CA GLN A 194 9.90 -19.20 -1.09
C GLN A 194 11.02 -18.20 -0.80
N PHE A 195 11.83 -18.46 0.25
CA PHE A 195 12.84 -17.53 0.74
C PHE A 195 14.11 -17.55 -0.10
N ASP A 196 14.61 -16.37 -0.43
CA ASP A 196 15.89 -16.20 -1.13
C ASP A 196 17.06 -16.15 -0.13
N TRP A 197 17.66 -17.30 0.14
CA TRP A 197 18.79 -17.42 1.06
C TRP A 197 20.07 -16.73 0.59
N GLU A 198 20.18 -16.36 -0.68
CA GLU A 198 21.35 -15.64 -1.21
C GLU A 198 21.21 -14.11 -1.01
N LEU A 199 20.04 -13.55 -1.33
CA LEU A 199 19.82 -12.11 -1.41
C LEU A 199 18.76 -11.59 -0.44
N GLY A 200 18.14 -12.45 0.35
CA GLY A 200 17.09 -12.11 1.30
C GLY A 200 15.73 -11.81 0.65
N GLY A 201 14.68 -11.87 1.46
CA GLY A 201 13.31 -11.64 1.02
C GLY A 201 12.67 -12.84 0.34
N PHE A 202 11.45 -12.66 -0.17
CA PHE A 202 10.61 -13.71 -0.73
C PHE A 202 10.33 -13.47 -2.21
N GLY A 203 10.11 -14.56 -2.96
CA GLY A 203 9.72 -14.52 -4.36
C GLY A 203 10.86 -14.33 -5.36
N ASN A 204 10.50 -14.08 -6.61
CA ASN A 204 11.39 -13.93 -7.78
C ASN A 204 11.60 -12.41 -8.09
N PRO A 205 12.30 -12.04 -9.19
CA PRO A 205 12.47 -10.65 -9.59
C PRO A 205 11.17 -9.85 -9.56
N ILE A 206 11.24 -8.63 -9.10
CA ILE A 206 10.24 -7.76 -8.50
C ILE A 206 9.97 -8.24 -7.07
N LYS A 207 10.78 -7.74 -6.14
CA LYS A 207 10.67 -8.07 -4.72
C LYS A 207 9.98 -6.96 -3.94
N PHE A 208 8.91 -7.34 -3.23
CA PHE A 208 8.27 -6.50 -2.23
C PHE A 208 8.83 -6.82 -0.83
N PRO A 209 8.88 -5.84 0.09
CA PRO A 209 9.41 -6.02 1.44
C PRO A 209 8.71 -7.10 2.28
N GLN A 210 7.42 -7.39 2.04
CA GLN A 210 6.63 -8.40 2.74
C GLN A 210 6.61 -8.24 4.28
N PRO A 211 6.23 -7.07 4.83
CA PRO A 211 6.33 -6.78 6.26
C PRO A 211 5.50 -7.75 7.12
N PHE A 212 4.36 -8.25 6.63
CA PHE A 212 3.51 -9.20 7.37
C PHE A 212 4.18 -10.56 7.56
N ALA A 213 4.87 -11.07 6.53
CA ALA A 213 5.63 -12.30 6.64
C ALA A 213 6.77 -12.16 7.65
N LEU A 214 7.44 -10.99 7.68
CA LEU A 214 8.50 -10.69 8.63
C LEU A 214 7.98 -10.56 10.06
N GLU A 215 6.85 -9.90 10.27
CA GLU A 215 6.20 -9.80 11.59
C GLU A 215 5.75 -11.18 12.11
N LEU A 216 5.14 -11.99 11.24
CA LEU A 216 4.76 -13.36 11.59
C LEU A 216 5.96 -14.20 12.02
N LEU A 217 7.08 -14.11 11.29
CA LEU A 217 8.31 -14.81 11.63
C LEU A 217 8.91 -14.32 12.96
N LEU A 218 8.87 -13.02 13.24
CA LEU A 218 9.29 -12.45 14.53
C LEU A 218 8.40 -12.96 15.66
N GLN A 219 7.10 -13.07 15.45
CA GLN A 219 6.18 -13.62 16.43
C GLN A 219 6.45 -15.10 16.69
N ILE A 220 6.62 -15.90 15.64
CA ILE A 220 6.96 -17.33 15.78
C ILE A 220 8.30 -17.49 16.53
N HIS A 221 9.31 -16.67 16.22
CA HIS A 221 10.56 -16.67 16.98
C HIS A 221 10.35 -16.35 18.45
N ARG A 222 9.56 -15.32 18.76
CA ARG A 222 9.26 -14.92 20.14
C ARG A 222 8.57 -16.06 20.93
N ASP A 223 7.59 -16.70 20.31
CA ASP A 223 6.73 -17.67 20.97
C ASP A 223 7.41 -19.06 21.09
N ASN A 224 8.19 -19.46 20.08
CA ASN A 224 8.78 -20.80 19.96
C ASN A 224 10.31 -20.83 20.01
N SER A 225 10.98 -19.66 20.09
CA SER A 225 12.44 -19.53 19.96
C SER A 225 12.99 -20.08 18.63
N ASP A 226 12.20 -20.00 17.56
CA ASP A 226 12.60 -20.49 16.24
C ASP A 226 13.71 -19.62 15.65
N THR A 227 14.91 -20.20 15.56
CA THR A 227 16.10 -19.50 15.07
C THR A 227 16.09 -19.29 13.56
N LYS A 228 15.44 -20.18 12.80
CA LYS A 228 15.33 -20.08 11.35
C LYS A 228 14.39 -18.94 10.95
N ALA A 229 13.26 -18.79 11.64
CA ALA A 229 12.37 -17.65 11.48
C ALA A 229 13.13 -16.33 11.69
N LEU A 230 13.90 -16.20 12.75
CA LEU A 230 14.71 -15.02 13.00
C LEU A 230 15.79 -14.79 11.91
N GLN A 231 16.44 -15.85 11.43
CA GLN A 231 17.45 -15.74 10.36
C GLN A 231 16.84 -15.18 9.06
N MET A 232 15.64 -15.63 8.66
CA MET A 232 14.94 -15.09 7.49
C MET A 232 14.63 -13.59 7.65
N VAL A 233 14.17 -13.18 8.83
CA VAL A 233 13.92 -11.76 9.15
C VAL A 233 15.21 -10.94 9.06
N GLU A 234 16.24 -11.33 9.78
CA GLU A 234 17.50 -10.59 9.81
C GLU A 234 18.14 -10.47 8.43
N HIS A 235 18.11 -11.57 7.66
CA HIS A 235 18.65 -11.57 6.29
C HIS A 235 17.86 -10.64 5.35
N SER A 236 16.53 -10.64 5.44
CA SER A 236 15.67 -9.75 4.65
C SER A 236 15.93 -8.27 4.99
N LEU A 237 15.88 -7.93 6.28
CA LEU A 237 16.05 -6.56 6.75
C LEU A 237 17.42 -5.98 6.38
N LEU A 238 18.49 -6.76 6.58
CA LEU A 238 19.85 -6.33 6.21
C LEU A 238 20.04 -6.23 4.70
N SER A 239 19.42 -7.10 3.92
CA SER A 239 19.50 -7.05 2.47
C SER A 239 18.76 -5.84 1.90
N MET A 240 17.54 -5.57 2.36
CA MET A 240 16.79 -4.37 1.99
C MET A 240 17.53 -3.09 2.37
N TYR A 241 18.01 -2.98 3.61
CA TYR A 241 18.79 -1.83 4.05
C TYR A 241 20.08 -1.65 3.26
N SER A 242 20.74 -2.73 2.83
CA SER A 242 21.96 -2.68 2.02
C SER A 242 21.69 -2.53 0.52
N GLY A 243 20.45 -2.44 0.11
CA GLY A 243 20.04 -2.19 -1.28
C GLY A 243 19.76 -0.73 -1.57
N GLY A 244 19.47 -0.43 -2.83
CA GLY A 244 18.99 0.90 -3.25
C GLY A 244 17.50 1.09 -2.99
N ILE A 245 16.77 0.06 -2.55
CA ILE A 245 15.39 0.20 -2.09
C ILE A 245 15.29 1.08 -0.84
N TYR A 246 16.36 1.18 -0.06
CA TYR A 246 16.49 2.14 1.02
C TYR A 246 17.17 3.42 0.53
N ASP A 247 16.59 4.58 0.79
CA ASP A 247 17.16 5.87 0.43
C ASP A 247 18.28 6.27 1.42
N HIS A 248 19.53 5.97 1.08
CA HIS A 248 20.71 6.25 1.91
C HIS A 248 21.01 7.75 2.11
N VAL A 249 20.32 8.64 1.40
CA VAL A 249 20.47 10.09 1.56
C VAL A 249 19.36 10.68 2.41
N GLY A 250 18.10 10.38 2.10
CA GLY A 250 16.94 10.99 2.76
C GLY A 250 16.30 10.12 3.84
N GLY A 251 16.58 8.83 3.86
CA GLY A 251 15.88 7.86 4.69
C GLY A 251 14.56 7.38 4.08
N GLY A 252 13.97 6.38 4.71
CA GLY A 252 12.76 5.75 4.23
C GLY A 252 13.00 4.74 3.09
N PHE A 253 12.00 3.89 2.88
CA PHE A 253 12.01 2.86 1.86
C PHE A 253 11.16 3.23 0.67
N HIS A 254 11.66 2.92 -0.51
CA HIS A 254 10.88 2.83 -1.74
C HIS A 254 10.00 1.57 -1.70
N ARG A 255 8.97 1.52 -2.52
CA ARG A 255 7.90 0.53 -2.43
C ARG A 255 8.34 -0.90 -2.71
N TYR A 256 9.07 -1.14 -3.81
CA TYR A 256 9.58 -2.45 -4.19
C TYR A 256 10.85 -2.35 -5.02
N SER A 257 11.58 -3.46 -5.14
CA SER A 257 12.73 -3.57 -6.03
C SER A 257 12.35 -4.24 -7.35
N THR A 258 12.82 -3.66 -8.45
CA THR A 258 12.62 -4.23 -9.79
C THR A 258 13.58 -5.38 -10.08
N ASP A 259 14.61 -5.56 -9.25
CA ASP A 259 15.60 -6.64 -9.34
C ASP A 259 15.63 -7.53 -8.07
N ARG A 260 16.25 -8.70 -8.21
CA ARG A 260 16.37 -9.69 -7.13
C ARG A 260 17.27 -9.21 -5.97
N ALA A 261 18.20 -8.29 -6.23
CA ALA A 261 19.27 -7.90 -5.30
C ALA A 261 18.94 -6.65 -4.46
N TRP A 262 17.73 -6.12 -4.56
CA TRP A 262 17.26 -4.92 -3.87
C TRP A 262 17.95 -3.60 -4.30
N ILE A 263 18.57 -3.56 -5.49
CA ILE A 263 19.42 -2.44 -5.91
C ILE A 263 18.62 -1.37 -6.64
N VAL A 264 17.81 -1.74 -7.61
CA VAL A 264 17.03 -0.81 -8.43
C VAL A 264 15.60 -0.78 -7.92
N PRO A 265 15.18 0.25 -7.16
CA PRO A 265 13.82 0.36 -6.70
C PRO A 265 12.90 0.89 -7.80
N HIS A 266 11.62 0.68 -7.64
CA HIS A 266 10.61 1.61 -8.11
C HIS A 266 10.54 2.75 -7.09
N PHE A 267 10.81 3.99 -7.54
CA PHE A 267 11.20 5.09 -6.65
C PHE A 267 10.07 5.73 -5.85
N GLU A 268 8.82 5.32 -6.01
CA GLU A 268 7.72 5.80 -5.14
C GLU A 268 7.96 5.42 -3.67
N LYS A 269 7.54 6.29 -2.76
CA LYS A 269 7.58 6.04 -1.31
C LYS A 269 6.19 6.17 -0.72
N MET A 270 5.65 5.08 -0.20
CA MET A 270 4.32 5.03 0.39
C MET A 270 4.41 5.16 1.91
N LEU A 271 3.44 5.86 2.50
CA LEU A 271 3.35 6.00 3.95
C LEU A 271 3.19 4.64 4.65
N TYR A 272 2.31 3.78 4.13
CA TYR A 272 2.05 2.48 4.72
C TYR A 272 3.26 1.55 4.69
N ASP A 273 4.06 1.55 3.63
CA ASP A 273 5.29 0.76 3.56
C ASP A 273 6.29 1.20 4.63
N ASN A 274 6.47 2.51 4.78
CA ASN A 274 7.36 3.07 5.79
C ASN A 274 6.83 2.86 7.22
N ALA A 275 5.52 2.90 7.44
CA ALA A 275 4.90 2.58 8.72
C ALA A 275 5.12 1.12 9.12
N LEU A 276 4.83 0.20 8.21
CA LEU A 276 4.97 -1.23 8.46
C LEU A 276 6.43 -1.65 8.62
N LEU A 277 7.33 -1.18 7.74
CA LEU A 277 8.75 -1.51 7.83
C LEU A 277 9.40 -0.94 9.07
N SER A 278 9.14 0.32 9.45
CA SER A 278 9.71 0.88 10.68
C SER A 278 9.28 0.08 11.91
N ARG A 279 8.05 -0.45 11.92
CA ARG A 279 7.56 -1.34 12.99
C ARG A 279 8.31 -2.67 13.02
N VAL A 280 8.48 -3.33 11.86
CA VAL A 280 9.28 -4.57 11.75
C VAL A 280 10.72 -4.35 12.24
N TYR A 281 11.38 -3.26 11.85
CA TYR A 281 12.72 -2.93 12.33
C TYR A 281 12.78 -2.71 13.84
N ILE A 282 11.77 -2.06 14.44
CA ILE A 282 11.66 -1.90 15.90
C ILE A 282 11.50 -3.27 16.60
N HIS A 283 10.63 -4.13 16.09
CA HIS A 283 10.42 -5.46 16.65
C HIS A 283 11.66 -6.35 16.49
N ALA A 284 12.37 -6.26 15.38
CA ALA A 284 13.66 -6.94 15.19
C ALA A 284 14.72 -6.41 16.17
N TYR A 285 14.75 -5.11 16.47
CA TYR A 285 15.61 -4.56 17.52
C TYR A 285 15.26 -5.13 18.90
N GLN A 286 13.97 -5.20 19.25
CA GLN A 286 13.52 -5.77 20.52
C GLN A 286 13.86 -7.26 20.64
N ALA A 287 13.76 -8.03 19.55
CA ALA A 287 14.09 -9.45 19.53
C ALA A 287 15.60 -9.74 19.62
N THR A 288 16.44 -8.87 19.01
CA THR A 288 17.88 -9.17 18.83
C THR A 288 18.82 -8.28 19.64
N GLY A 289 18.37 -7.10 20.08
CA GLY A 289 19.21 -6.06 20.68
C GLY A 289 20.19 -5.36 19.71
N LYS A 290 20.17 -5.70 18.41
CA LYS A 290 21.11 -5.15 17.41
C LYS A 290 20.75 -3.70 17.06
N SER A 291 21.69 -2.77 17.31
CA SER A 291 21.49 -1.32 17.15
C SER A 291 21.17 -0.89 15.72
N ILE A 292 21.60 -1.64 14.71
CA ILE A 292 21.31 -1.35 13.31
C ILE A 292 19.80 -1.25 13.04
N TYR A 293 19.01 -2.18 13.55
CA TYR A 293 17.55 -2.17 13.35
C TYR A 293 16.90 -0.94 13.98
N LYS A 294 17.31 -0.58 15.20
CA LYS A 294 16.87 0.66 15.85
C LYS A 294 17.21 1.89 15.01
N SER A 295 18.44 1.97 14.50
CA SER A 295 18.91 3.14 13.75
C SER A 295 18.16 3.30 12.44
N VAL A 296 17.90 2.20 11.71
CA VAL A 296 17.10 2.23 10.47
C VAL A 296 15.67 2.67 10.76
N ALA A 297 15.03 2.13 11.81
CA ALA A 297 13.68 2.55 12.20
C ALA A 297 13.61 4.05 12.54
N LEU A 298 14.57 4.54 13.33
CA LEU A 298 14.62 5.96 13.69
C LEU A 298 14.82 6.86 12.46
N ASP A 299 15.60 6.41 11.49
CA ASP A 299 15.82 7.14 10.25
C ASP A 299 14.58 7.16 9.34
N ILE A 300 13.80 6.07 9.32
CA ILE A 300 12.49 6.06 8.65
C ILE A 300 11.54 7.06 9.31
N TYR A 301 11.45 7.08 10.65
CA TYR A 301 10.61 8.05 11.37
C TYR A 301 11.04 9.49 11.09
N GLN A 302 12.36 9.78 11.07
CA GLN A 302 12.87 11.10 10.72
C GLN A 302 12.49 11.52 9.30
N TYR A 303 12.52 10.58 8.34
CA TYR A 303 12.05 10.83 6.98
C TYR A 303 10.56 11.20 6.98
N VAL A 304 9.70 10.41 7.60
CA VAL A 304 8.24 10.66 7.63
C VAL A 304 7.93 12.00 8.31
N LEU A 305 8.57 12.28 9.45
CA LEU A 305 8.36 13.52 10.19
C LEU A 305 8.88 14.76 9.45
N ARG A 306 9.89 14.64 8.61
CA ARG A 306 10.49 15.74 7.84
C ARG A 306 9.79 15.99 6.51
N GLU A 307 9.43 14.92 5.77
CA GLU A 307 9.01 15.02 4.38
C GLU A 307 7.51 14.75 4.17
N MET A 308 6.92 13.85 4.98
CA MET A 308 5.55 13.38 4.79
C MET A 308 4.57 13.92 5.84
N THR A 309 4.91 14.98 6.55
CA THR A 309 4.07 15.52 7.62
C THR A 309 3.53 16.90 7.26
N SER A 310 2.23 17.06 7.32
CA SER A 310 1.53 18.35 7.13
C SER A 310 1.60 19.23 8.38
N ASP A 311 1.31 20.52 8.23
CA ASP A 311 1.34 21.51 9.32
C ASP A 311 0.39 21.16 10.48
N ASN A 312 -0.70 20.45 10.21
CA ASN A 312 -1.68 20.02 11.22
C ASN A 312 -1.32 18.66 11.87
N GLY A 313 -0.22 18.03 11.46
CA GLY A 313 0.29 16.77 12.02
C GLY A 313 -0.30 15.50 11.41
N LEU A 314 -1.04 15.61 10.30
CA LEU A 314 -1.39 14.45 9.48
C LEU A 314 -0.20 14.05 8.60
N PHE A 315 -0.15 12.77 8.22
CA PHE A 315 0.86 12.25 7.30
C PHE A 315 0.28 12.15 5.89
N TYR A 316 1.03 12.61 4.91
CA TYR A 316 0.76 12.48 3.48
C TYR A 316 0.84 11.04 3.02
N SER A 317 0.15 10.71 1.93
CA SER A 317 0.02 9.32 1.45
C SER A 317 1.26 8.80 0.76
N ALA A 318 1.89 9.59 -0.13
CA ALA A 318 2.99 9.12 -0.97
C ALA A 318 3.87 10.24 -1.50
N GLU A 319 5.10 9.88 -1.91
CA GLU A 319 5.93 10.63 -2.85
C GLU A 319 6.02 9.84 -4.16
N ASP A 320 5.88 10.55 -5.29
CA ASP A 320 5.92 9.97 -6.63
C ASP A 320 7.29 9.36 -6.98
N ALA A 321 7.31 8.40 -7.88
CA ALA A 321 8.54 7.85 -8.45
C ALA A 321 9.18 8.81 -9.44
N ASP A 322 8.37 9.60 -10.17
CA ASP A 322 8.77 10.46 -11.27
C ASP A 322 9.04 11.88 -10.80
N THR A 323 10.02 12.51 -11.43
CA THR A 323 10.29 13.95 -11.32
C THR A 323 10.57 14.49 -12.71
N ASP A 324 9.84 15.51 -13.14
CA ASP A 324 9.95 16.08 -14.48
C ASP A 324 9.78 15.02 -15.61
N GLY A 325 9.01 13.96 -15.36
CA GLY A 325 8.73 12.87 -16.30
C GLY A 325 9.81 11.78 -16.36
N GLU A 326 10.82 11.82 -15.50
CA GLU A 326 11.90 10.83 -15.40
C GLU A 326 11.88 10.12 -14.04
N GLU A 327 11.77 8.78 -14.07
CA GLU A 327 11.77 7.97 -12.85
C GLU A 327 13.12 8.05 -12.13
N GLY A 328 13.11 8.29 -10.83
CA GLY A 328 14.30 8.26 -9.98
C GLY A 328 15.30 9.40 -10.14
N SER A 329 15.03 10.39 -10.99
CA SER A 329 15.97 11.50 -11.25
C SER A 329 16.30 12.31 -9.98
N TYR A 330 15.32 12.46 -9.07
CA TYR A 330 15.52 13.10 -7.76
C TYR A 330 16.50 12.33 -6.86
N TYR A 331 16.49 11.00 -6.89
CA TYR A 331 17.21 10.14 -5.95
C TYR A 331 18.60 9.72 -6.43
N THR A 332 18.83 9.73 -7.74
CA THR A 332 20.06 9.24 -8.36
C THR A 332 21.13 10.34 -8.48
N TRP A 333 22.40 9.93 -8.63
CA TRP A 333 23.54 10.81 -8.63
C TRP A 333 24.51 10.48 -9.78
N ASP A 334 25.07 11.48 -10.43
CA ASP A 334 26.27 11.29 -11.21
C ASP A 334 27.53 11.61 -10.40
N VAL A 335 28.70 11.21 -10.92
CA VAL A 335 29.98 11.36 -10.19
C VAL A 335 30.40 12.82 -10.08
N ASP A 336 30.12 13.64 -11.09
CA ASP A 336 30.51 15.06 -11.12
C ASP A 336 29.66 15.85 -10.12
N GLU A 337 28.37 15.55 -9.99
CA GLU A 337 27.50 16.08 -8.92
C GLU A 337 28.04 15.73 -7.52
N LEU A 338 28.40 14.45 -7.30
CA LEU A 338 28.96 14.02 -6.03
C LEU A 338 30.25 14.76 -5.69
N ILE A 339 31.19 14.91 -6.66
CA ILE A 339 32.42 15.67 -6.48
C ILE A 339 32.12 17.13 -6.12
N ALA A 340 31.16 17.75 -6.79
CA ALA A 340 30.76 19.13 -6.52
C ALA A 340 30.23 19.33 -5.10
N VAL A 341 29.52 18.34 -4.56
CA VAL A 341 28.88 18.40 -3.22
C VAL A 341 29.86 18.07 -2.10
N VAL A 342 30.60 16.97 -2.21
CA VAL A 342 31.42 16.45 -1.10
C VAL A 342 32.91 16.69 -1.30
N GLY A 343 33.38 17.05 -2.51
CA GLY A 343 34.76 17.17 -2.89
C GLY A 343 35.37 15.86 -3.39
N PHE A 344 36.47 15.95 -4.15
CA PHE A 344 37.05 14.80 -4.87
C PHE A 344 37.45 13.64 -3.94
N GLU A 345 38.22 13.91 -2.87
CA GLU A 345 38.71 12.86 -1.96
C GLU A 345 37.58 12.15 -1.23
N GLU A 346 36.55 12.89 -0.81
CA GLU A 346 35.38 12.29 -0.13
C GLU A 346 34.47 11.55 -1.11
N CYS A 347 34.41 11.99 -2.36
CA CYS A 347 33.72 11.29 -3.42
C CYS A 347 34.37 9.91 -3.71
N GLU A 348 35.71 9.82 -3.72
CA GLU A 348 36.40 8.52 -3.88
C GLU A 348 36.08 7.55 -2.72
N ARG A 349 36.02 8.05 -1.48
CA ARG A 349 35.60 7.24 -0.31
C ARG A 349 34.14 6.80 -0.43
N LEU A 350 33.27 7.73 -0.78
CA LEU A 350 31.85 7.45 -1.00
C LEU A 350 31.65 6.43 -2.13
N ALA A 351 32.41 6.54 -3.21
CA ALA A 351 32.37 5.59 -4.32
C ALA A 351 32.77 4.17 -3.88
N SER A 352 33.79 4.05 -3.03
CA SER A 352 34.19 2.77 -2.45
C SER A 352 33.14 2.20 -1.47
N ASP A 353 32.52 3.06 -0.65
CA ASP A 353 31.54 2.65 0.36
C ASP A 353 30.17 2.30 -0.26
N PHE A 354 29.77 3.00 -1.34
CA PHE A 354 28.42 2.92 -1.93
C PHE A 354 28.38 2.48 -3.39
N ASN A 355 29.39 1.78 -3.88
CA ASN A 355 29.45 1.23 -5.24
C ASN A 355 29.23 2.25 -6.37
N VAL A 356 29.63 3.50 -6.17
CA VAL A 356 29.47 4.55 -7.19
C VAL A 356 30.51 4.35 -8.31
N THR A 357 30.04 4.41 -9.55
CA THR A 357 30.89 4.28 -10.74
C THR A 357 30.56 5.37 -11.77
N LYS A 358 31.52 5.66 -12.68
CA LYS A 358 31.28 6.60 -13.79
C LYS A 358 30.21 6.12 -14.78
N ARG A 359 30.01 4.80 -14.88
CA ARG A 359 28.97 4.21 -15.75
C ARG A 359 27.58 4.32 -15.13
N GLY A 360 27.51 4.41 -13.80
CA GLY A 360 26.25 4.29 -13.08
C GLY A 360 25.73 2.85 -13.01
N ASN A 361 24.70 2.65 -12.21
CA ASN A 361 23.97 1.40 -12.07
C ASN A 361 22.48 1.53 -12.45
N PHE A 362 22.06 2.75 -12.83
CA PHE A 362 20.71 3.05 -13.30
C PHE A 362 20.76 4.21 -14.30
N GLU A 363 20.47 3.97 -15.58
CA GLU A 363 20.38 4.96 -16.67
C GLU A 363 21.56 5.97 -16.75
N GLY A 364 22.79 5.48 -16.49
CA GLY A 364 23.99 6.30 -16.49
C GLY A 364 24.24 7.08 -15.20
N ARG A 365 23.35 6.98 -14.23
CA ARG A 365 23.43 7.56 -12.88
C ARG A 365 23.64 6.48 -11.82
N ASN A 366 23.87 6.88 -10.58
CA ASN A 366 24.11 5.96 -9.48
C ASN A 366 22.97 6.03 -8.44
N ILE A 367 22.38 4.89 -8.17
CA ILE A 367 21.64 4.61 -6.96
C ILE A 367 22.69 4.26 -5.90
N LEU A 368 22.67 4.96 -4.77
CA LEU A 368 23.62 4.71 -3.68
C LEU A 368 23.18 3.49 -2.90
N HIS A 369 24.05 2.50 -2.78
CA HIS A 369 23.84 1.32 -1.94
C HIS A 369 25.17 0.83 -1.35
N PRO A 370 25.22 0.34 -0.08
CA PRO A 370 26.45 -0.11 0.55
C PRO A 370 27.20 -1.16 -0.26
N SER A 371 28.52 -0.99 -0.36
CA SER A 371 29.41 -1.99 -0.96
C SER A 371 29.42 -3.29 -0.13
N GLY A 372 29.87 -4.40 -0.74
CA GLY A 372 29.97 -5.67 -0.05
C GLY A 372 30.79 -5.59 1.26
N THR A 373 31.88 -4.80 1.25
CA THR A 373 32.70 -4.56 2.44
C THR A 373 31.92 -3.79 3.53
N LEU A 374 31.21 -2.73 3.16
CA LEU A 374 30.40 -1.97 4.11
C LEU A 374 29.24 -2.80 4.63
N LYS A 375 28.56 -3.57 3.76
CA LYS A 375 27.50 -4.51 4.14
C LYS A 375 28.00 -5.54 5.19
N SER A 376 29.15 -6.16 4.97
CA SER A 376 29.72 -7.13 5.92
C SER A 376 29.96 -6.50 7.29
N ARG A 377 30.51 -5.30 7.35
CA ARG A 377 30.73 -4.55 8.58
C ARG A 377 29.40 -4.22 9.30
N LEU A 378 28.36 -3.83 8.56
CA LEU A 378 27.04 -3.57 9.12
C LEU A 378 26.42 -4.84 9.72
N ILE A 379 26.58 -5.99 9.07
CA ILE A 379 26.12 -7.30 9.56
C ILE A 379 26.86 -7.69 10.85
N GLU A 380 28.16 -7.41 10.95
CA GLU A 380 28.99 -7.66 12.14
C GLU A 380 28.68 -6.71 13.31
N GLY A 381 27.81 -5.70 13.08
CA GLY A 381 27.42 -4.73 14.11
C GLY A 381 28.44 -3.61 14.34
N ASP A 382 29.26 -3.32 13.35
CA ASP A 382 30.23 -2.23 13.39
C ASP A 382 29.51 -0.86 13.43
N THR A 383 29.59 -0.18 14.56
CA THR A 383 28.96 1.12 14.78
C THR A 383 29.54 2.22 13.88
N LEU A 384 30.84 2.14 13.52
CA LEU A 384 31.45 3.07 12.58
C LEU A 384 30.91 2.89 11.16
N ALA A 385 30.58 1.65 10.77
CA ALA A 385 29.91 1.39 9.50
C ALA A 385 28.52 2.02 9.47
N LEU A 386 27.78 1.96 10.58
CA LEU A 386 26.48 2.60 10.73
C LEU A 386 26.58 4.13 10.65
N ASP A 387 27.60 4.73 11.28
CA ASP A 387 27.87 6.17 11.19
C ASP A 387 28.22 6.61 9.76
N LEU A 388 28.89 5.76 8.98
CA LEU A 388 29.17 6.03 7.56
C LEU A 388 27.93 6.08 6.70
N THR A 389 26.86 5.41 7.11
CA THR A 389 25.58 5.39 6.38
C THR A 389 24.60 6.46 6.90
N ILE A 390 24.08 6.32 8.11
CA ILE A 390 23.00 7.15 8.66
C ILE A 390 23.52 8.46 9.26
N GLY A 391 24.63 8.44 10.02
CA GLY A 391 25.11 9.56 10.84
C GLY A 391 26.15 10.46 10.17
N SER A 392 26.48 10.26 8.87
CA SER A 392 27.62 10.93 8.27
C SER A 392 27.36 12.38 7.86
N SER A 393 28.34 13.27 8.08
CA SER A 393 28.29 14.66 7.60
C SER A 393 28.22 14.77 6.06
N ARG A 394 28.70 13.76 5.32
CA ARG A 394 28.56 13.68 3.87
C ARG A 394 27.11 13.47 3.45
N ARG A 395 26.36 12.65 4.19
CA ARG A 395 24.93 12.43 3.98
C ARG A 395 24.14 13.74 4.13
N GLU A 396 24.43 14.53 5.16
CA GLU A 396 23.81 15.85 5.36
C GLU A 396 24.06 16.80 4.18
N LYS A 397 25.29 16.81 3.64
CA LYS A 397 25.63 17.63 2.45
C LYS A 397 24.86 17.16 1.21
N LEU A 398 24.77 15.85 1.00
CA LEU A 398 23.99 15.27 -0.11
C LEU A 398 22.50 15.58 0.04
N LEU A 399 21.93 15.40 1.22
CA LEU A 399 20.52 15.73 1.49
C LEU A 399 20.24 17.22 1.21
N LYS A 400 21.09 18.11 1.69
CA LYS A 400 20.97 19.54 1.43
C LYS A 400 21.09 19.88 -0.05
N SER A 401 22.00 19.24 -0.78
CA SER A 401 22.13 19.43 -2.23
C SER A 401 20.91 18.91 -2.98
N ARG A 402 20.43 17.71 -2.62
CA ARG A 402 19.25 17.09 -3.22
C ARG A 402 17.98 17.92 -3.00
N SER A 403 17.83 18.55 -1.83
CA SER A 403 16.68 19.41 -1.52
C SER A 403 16.55 20.66 -2.43
N LEU A 404 17.57 20.97 -3.23
CA LEU A 404 17.55 22.04 -4.23
C LEU A 404 17.04 21.56 -5.61
N ARG A 405 16.89 20.26 -5.82
CA ARG A 405 16.31 19.69 -7.05
C ARG A 405 14.80 19.85 -7.04
N THR A 406 14.17 19.78 -8.21
CA THR A 406 12.72 19.58 -8.29
C THR A 406 12.34 18.33 -7.51
N ARG A 407 11.40 18.44 -6.59
CA ARG A 407 10.93 17.30 -5.80
C ARG A 407 9.92 16.47 -6.58
N PRO A 408 9.85 15.16 -6.32
CA PRO A 408 8.71 14.36 -6.75
C PRO A 408 7.40 14.96 -6.24
N LEU A 409 6.33 14.76 -6.98
CA LEU A 409 5.02 15.17 -6.51
C LEU A 409 4.69 14.42 -5.21
N THR A 410 4.17 15.18 -4.25
CA THR A 410 3.68 14.60 -3.00
C THR A 410 2.16 14.44 -3.13
N ASP A 411 1.67 13.23 -2.95
CA ASP A 411 0.26 13.01 -2.74
C ASP A 411 -0.10 13.44 -1.33
N ASP A 412 -0.57 14.66 -1.21
CA ASP A 412 -0.79 15.38 0.06
C ASP A 412 -2.13 15.06 0.74
N LYS A 413 -2.90 14.09 0.19
CA LYS A 413 -4.05 13.55 0.93
C LYS A 413 -3.61 12.71 2.11
N ALA A 414 -4.37 12.72 3.18
CA ALA A 414 -4.17 11.89 4.37
C ALA A 414 -5.21 10.76 4.39
N VAL A 415 -4.79 9.53 4.10
CA VAL A 415 -5.62 8.34 4.23
C VAL A 415 -5.66 7.92 5.70
N LEU A 416 -6.86 7.73 6.25
CA LEU A 416 -7.05 7.55 7.70
C LEU A 416 -6.38 6.28 8.22
N SER A 417 -6.58 5.15 7.58
CA SER A 417 -5.96 3.86 7.96
C SER A 417 -4.43 3.94 7.92
N TRP A 418 -3.83 4.58 6.91
CA TRP A 418 -2.38 4.70 6.80
C TRP A 418 -1.77 5.62 7.86
N ASN A 419 -2.47 6.70 8.22
CA ASN A 419 -2.11 7.55 9.34
C ASN A 419 -2.13 6.75 10.65
N ALA A 420 -3.18 5.95 10.85
CA ALA A 420 -3.30 5.08 12.02
C ALA A 420 -2.22 4.00 12.09
N LEU A 421 -1.79 3.40 10.95
CA LEU A 421 -0.64 2.48 10.91
C LEU A 421 0.66 3.17 11.33
N MET A 422 0.91 4.40 10.85
CA MET A 422 2.09 5.17 11.26
C MET A 422 2.03 5.56 12.74
N VAL A 423 0.87 5.89 13.28
CA VAL A 423 0.69 6.14 14.72
C VAL A 423 1.05 4.91 15.56
N GLN A 424 0.63 3.72 15.14
CA GLN A 424 0.99 2.47 15.80
C GLN A 424 2.52 2.26 15.80
N SER A 425 3.16 2.45 14.66
CA SER A 425 4.61 2.30 14.53
C SER A 425 5.39 3.32 15.38
N LEU A 426 4.97 4.59 15.38
CA LEU A 426 5.57 5.64 16.22
C LEU A 426 5.44 5.33 17.72
N ALA A 427 4.31 4.76 18.14
CA ALA A 427 4.10 4.35 19.52
C ALA A 427 5.04 3.20 19.91
N ASP A 428 5.16 2.16 19.08
CA ASP A 428 6.09 1.05 19.28
C ASP A 428 7.55 1.56 19.28
N GLY A 429 7.88 2.49 18.38
CA GLY A 429 9.17 3.17 18.33
C GLY A 429 9.49 3.93 19.62
N PHE A 430 8.52 4.65 20.19
CA PHE A 430 8.69 5.33 21.49
C PHE A 430 8.92 4.33 22.62
N LEU A 431 8.14 3.26 22.71
CA LEU A 431 8.28 2.24 23.75
C LEU A 431 9.65 1.56 23.71
N ALA A 432 10.17 1.29 22.51
CA ALA A 432 11.46 0.63 22.34
C ALA A 432 12.68 1.55 22.56
N THR A 433 12.53 2.86 22.31
CA THR A 433 13.68 3.76 22.22
C THR A 433 13.64 4.94 23.20
N GLY A 434 12.48 5.30 23.71
CA GLY A 434 12.28 6.45 24.60
C GLY A 434 12.31 7.81 23.88
N HIS A 435 12.35 7.87 22.56
CA HIS A 435 12.38 9.11 21.77
C HIS A 435 11.02 9.86 21.87
N LYS A 436 11.00 10.96 22.64
CA LYS A 436 9.76 11.70 22.94
C LYS A 436 9.08 12.29 21.72
N GLU A 437 9.82 12.62 20.69
CA GLU A 437 9.30 13.16 19.43
C GLU A 437 8.29 12.19 18.79
N LEU A 438 8.59 10.88 18.80
CA LEU A 438 7.70 9.84 18.28
C LEU A 438 6.37 9.80 19.04
N LYS A 439 6.43 9.88 20.38
CA LYS A 439 5.23 9.99 21.23
C LYS A 439 4.40 11.23 20.88
N TYR A 440 5.07 12.36 20.70
CA TYR A 440 4.40 13.62 20.35
C TYR A 440 3.68 13.51 19.00
N ALA A 441 4.38 13.01 17.98
CA ALA A 441 3.84 12.86 16.64
C ALA A 441 2.63 11.91 16.63
N ALA A 442 2.72 10.74 17.30
CA ALA A 442 1.63 9.79 17.42
C ALA A 442 0.38 10.40 18.06
N ILE A 443 0.54 11.11 19.18
CA ILE A 443 -0.58 11.76 19.88
C ILE A 443 -1.18 12.87 19.03
N GLN A 444 -0.35 13.69 18.39
CA GLN A 444 -0.82 14.81 17.59
C GLN A 444 -1.62 14.33 16.38
N ASN A 445 -1.12 13.32 15.67
CA ASN A 445 -1.78 12.76 14.51
C ASN A 445 -3.18 12.21 14.85
N ILE A 446 -3.27 11.27 15.81
CA ILE A 446 -4.56 10.65 16.15
C ILE A 446 -5.57 11.66 16.72
N LYS A 447 -5.10 12.69 17.45
CA LYS A 447 -5.99 13.80 17.87
C LYS A 447 -6.56 14.56 16.68
N THR A 448 -5.73 14.85 15.69
CA THR A 448 -6.17 15.56 14.47
C THR A 448 -7.17 14.70 13.71
N CYS A 449 -6.90 13.40 13.51
CA CYS A 449 -7.83 12.46 12.87
C CYS A 449 -9.19 12.44 13.56
N LEU A 450 -9.22 12.24 14.88
CA LEU A 450 -10.46 12.20 15.66
C LEU A 450 -11.19 13.54 15.69
N LYS A 451 -10.46 14.66 15.69
CA LYS A 451 -11.07 16.00 15.60
C LYS A 451 -11.79 16.17 14.28
N ILE A 452 -11.14 15.83 13.15
CA ILE A 452 -11.73 15.91 11.80
C ILE A 452 -12.96 14.99 11.71
N ALA A 453 -12.85 13.75 12.20
CA ALA A 453 -13.96 12.81 12.23
C ALA A 453 -15.17 13.34 13.02
N ASN A 454 -14.93 13.99 14.18
CA ASN A 454 -16.00 14.60 14.97
C ASN A 454 -16.64 15.82 14.27
N GLU A 455 -15.86 16.60 13.52
CA GLU A 455 -16.36 17.75 12.74
C GLU A 455 -17.15 17.28 11.51
N PHE A 456 -16.74 16.17 10.89
CA PHE A 456 -17.41 15.55 9.76
C PHE A 456 -18.67 14.77 10.19
N GLY A 457 -18.69 14.23 11.42
CA GLY A 457 -19.80 13.48 12.02
C GLY A 457 -19.59 11.96 12.02
N GLU A 458 -18.60 11.44 11.28
CA GLU A 458 -18.19 10.04 11.24
C GLU A 458 -16.71 9.92 10.88
N LEU A 459 -16.14 8.71 10.92
CA LEU A 459 -14.82 8.47 10.35
C LEU A 459 -14.87 8.65 8.84
N PHE A 460 -13.76 9.11 8.26
CA PHE A 460 -13.58 9.42 6.84
C PHE A 460 -12.55 8.49 6.20
N ARG A 461 -12.56 8.37 4.87
CA ARG A 461 -11.53 7.63 4.14
C ARG A 461 -10.28 8.47 3.95
N SER A 462 -10.39 9.63 3.34
CA SER A 462 -9.28 10.54 3.08
C SER A 462 -9.61 11.98 3.45
N TYR A 463 -8.56 12.77 3.69
CA TYR A 463 -8.68 14.20 4.01
C TYR A 463 -7.63 14.99 3.26
N ARG A 464 -8.07 16.04 2.56
CA ARG A 464 -7.22 16.97 1.84
C ARG A 464 -7.88 18.36 1.79
N GLU A 465 -7.10 19.44 1.94
CA GLU A 465 -7.57 20.83 1.77
C GLU A 465 -8.86 21.15 2.57
N ASN A 466 -8.95 20.67 3.81
CA ASN A 466 -10.12 20.80 4.69
C ASN A 466 -11.40 20.10 4.19
N LYS A 467 -11.27 19.12 3.31
CA LYS A 467 -12.37 18.28 2.83
C LYS A 467 -12.10 16.81 3.16
N CYS A 468 -13.12 16.14 3.67
CA CYS A 468 -13.14 14.67 3.74
C CYS A 468 -13.68 14.10 2.44
N SER A 469 -13.08 13.03 1.93
CA SER A 469 -13.56 12.25 0.80
C SER A 469 -13.89 10.83 1.25
N GLY A 470 -15.02 10.33 0.80
CA GLY A 470 -15.47 8.96 1.06
C GLY A 470 -15.86 8.66 2.51
N SER A 471 -16.77 7.70 2.68
CA SER A 471 -17.03 7.07 3.97
C SER A 471 -15.89 6.12 4.33
N ALA A 472 -15.58 6.00 5.62
CA ALA A 472 -14.57 5.09 6.10
C ALA A 472 -14.97 3.62 5.89
N TYR A 473 -13.97 2.79 5.61
CA TYR A 473 -14.05 1.34 5.44
C TYR A 473 -13.75 0.61 6.74
N LEU A 474 -13.95 -0.70 6.77
CA LEU A 474 -13.60 -1.54 7.92
C LEU A 474 -12.13 -1.33 8.35
N GLU A 475 -11.20 -1.26 7.40
CA GLU A 475 -9.77 -1.05 7.68
C GLU A 475 -9.49 0.29 8.37
N ASP A 476 -10.24 1.34 8.05
CA ASP A 476 -10.09 2.65 8.68
C ASP A 476 -10.52 2.61 10.16
N TYR A 477 -11.66 1.99 10.43
CA TYR A 477 -12.14 1.79 11.81
C TYR A 477 -11.17 0.94 12.62
N ALA A 478 -10.76 -0.19 12.08
CA ALA A 478 -9.88 -1.14 12.75
C ALA A 478 -8.50 -0.55 13.05
N SER A 479 -7.90 0.13 12.07
CA SER A 479 -6.61 0.80 12.24
C SER A 479 -6.66 1.89 13.31
N VAL A 480 -7.75 2.70 13.36
CA VAL A 480 -7.93 3.75 14.37
C VAL A 480 -8.12 3.15 15.76
N ILE A 481 -8.85 2.04 15.91
CA ILE A 481 -8.97 1.31 17.18
C ILE A 481 -7.57 0.92 17.67
N LEU A 482 -6.76 0.28 16.83
CA LEU A 482 -5.40 -0.12 17.17
C LEU A 482 -4.50 1.07 17.51
N ALA A 483 -4.58 2.16 16.75
CA ALA A 483 -3.85 3.39 17.04
C ALA A 483 -4.25 4.00 18.40
N CYS A 484 -5.54 4.03 18.73
CA CYS A 484 -6.02 4.49 20.02
C CYS A 484 -5.51 3.60 21.17
N ILE A 485 -5.52 2.27 21.01
CA ILE A 485 -4.95 1.33 21.99
C ILE A 485 -3.45 1.61 22.18
N LYS A 486 -2.68 1.75 21.10
CA LYS A 486 -1.24 2.06 21.16
C LYS A 486 -0.96 3.41 21.83
N VAL A 487 -1.78 4.43 21.58
CA VAL A 487 -1.63 5.73 22.25
C VAL A 487 -2.06 5.64 23.72
N HIS A 488 -3.02 4.79 24.08
CA HIS A 488 -3.30 4.44 25.47
C HIS A 488 -2.07 3.83 26.17
N GLU A 489 -1.42 2.85 25.54
CA GLU A 489 -0.20 2.19 26.09
C GLU A 489 0.92 3.20 26.42
N ILE A 490 1.19 4.16 25.53
CA ILE A 490 2.26 5.14 25.71
C ILE A 490 1.90 6.32 26.63
N THR A 491 0.61 6.54 26.89
CA THR A 491 0.16 7.67 27.72
C THR A 491 -0.45 7.29 29.05
N LEU A 492 -0.99 6.08 29.15
CA LEU A 492 -1.83 5.57 30.25
C LEU A 492 -3.09 6.43 30.50
N ASP A 493 -3.52 7.20 29.50
CA ASP A 493 -4.72 8.04 29.55
C ASP A 493 -5.94 7.24 29.06
N GLN A 494 -6.87 6.98 29.96
CA GLN A 494 -8.08 6.18 29.69
C GLN A 494 -8.97 6.72 28.57
N LYS A 495 -8.86 8.01 28.25
CA LYS A 495 -9.68 8.58 27.17
C LYS A 495 -9.45 7.87 25.83
N TRP A 496 -8.22 7.42 25.56
CA TRP A 496 -7.91 6.70 24.31
C TRP A 496 -8.55 5.33 24.24
N LEU A 497 -8.57 4.62 25.38
CA LEU A 497 -9.29 3.35 25.48
C LEU A 497 -10.80 3.54 25.30
N LEU A 498 -11.37 4.62 25.85
CA LEU A 498 -12.79 4.92 25.68
C LEU A 498 -13.14 5.29 24.23
N GLU A 499 -12.28 6.03 23.53
CA GLU A 499 -12.47 6.28 22.09
C GLU A 499 -12.35 4.97 21.28
N ALA A 500 -11.37 4.11 21.57
CA ALA A 500 -11.27 2.81 20.92
C ALA A 500 -12.54 1.96 21.10
N LEU A 501 -13.11 1.92 22.30
CA LEU A 501 -14.36 1.21 22.59
C LEU A 501 -15.56 1.79 21.83
N LYS A 502 -15.69 3.12 21.79
CA LYS A 502 -16.74 3.80 21.03
C LYS A 502 -16.66 3.47 19.54
N ILE A 503 -15.46 3.51 18.97
CA ILE A 503 -15.24 3.20 17.55
C ILE A 503 -15.49 1.70 17.28
N ALA A 504 -15.11 0.80 18.21
CA ALA A 504 -15.36 -0.63 18.07
C ALA A 504 -16.84 -0.98 18.05
N GLU A 505 -17.68 -0.37 18.91
CA GLU A 505 -19.13 -0.58 18.84
C GLU A 505 -19.69 -0.07 17.51
N SER A 506 -19.30 1.13 17.05
CA SER A 506 -19.72 1.65 15.74
C SER A 506 -19.24 0.77 14.58
N MET A 507 -18.02 0.20 14.65
CA MET A 507 -17.49 -0.74 13.66
C MET A 507 -18.37 -2.00 13.58
N LEU A 508 -18.72 -2.58 14.74
CA LEU A 508 -19.57 -3.78 14.81
C LEU A 508 -20.97 -3.52 14.26
N GLU A 509 -21.57 -2.37 14.56
CA GLU A 509 -22.88 -1.98 14.04
C GLU A 509 -22.89 -1.74 12.53
N THR A 510 -21.76 -1.32 11.95
CA THR A 510 -21.67 -0.89 10.55
C THR A 510 -21.33 -2.05 9.60
N PHE A 511 -20.40 -2.92 10.01
CA PHE A 511 -19.77 -3.89 9.11
C PHE A 511 -20.12 -5.35 9.40
N TRP A 512 -20.57 -5.69 10.61
CA TRP A 512 -21.13 -7.01 10.91
C TRP A 512 -22.63 -7.05 10.67
N ASP A 513 -23.11 -8.18 10.23
CA ASP A 513 -24.53 -8.52 10.28
C ASP A 513 -24.75 -9.83 11.07
N ASP A 514 -25.99 -10.06 11.50
CA ASP A 514 -26.34 -11.22 12.34
C ASP A 514 -26.24 -12.57 11.60
N GLU A 515 -26.15 -12.54 10.26
CA GLU A 515 -26.15 -13.75 9.41
C GLU A 515 -24.71 -14.17 9.03
N SER A 516 -23.70 -13.32 9.31
CA SER A 516 -22.33 -13.57 8.90
C SER A 516 -21.33 -13.57 10.06
N PRO A 517 -20.49 -14.61 10.15
CA PRO A 517 -19.44 -14.69 11.17
C PRO A 517 -18.29 -13.71 10.95
N ILE A 518 -18.15 -13.17 9.74
CA ILE A 518 -17.11 -12.21 9.37
C ILE A 518 -17.74 -10.93 8.80
N PRO A 519 -17.06 -9.78 8.99
CA PRO A 519 -17.56 -8.50 8.52
C PRO A 519 -17.47 -8.34 7.00
N TYR A 520 -18.13 -7.31 6.51
CA TYR A 520 -17.89 -6.74 5.19
C TYR A 520 -16.91 -5.57 5.27
N ASP A 521 -16.25 -5.24 4.17
CA ASP A 521 -15.31 -4.12 4.12
C ASP A 521 -16.01 -2.76 4.02
N VAL A 522 -17.27 -2.76 3.53
CA VAL A 522 -18.09 -1.56 3.27
C VAL A 522 -19.39 -1.59 4.04
N LYS A 523 -20.01 -0.41 4.22
CA LYS A 523 -21.37 -0.26 4.77
C LYS A 523 -22.40 -1.00 3.90
N ALA A 524 -23.55 -1.34 4.50
CA ALA A 524 -24.57 -2.18 3.85
C ALA A 524 -25.19 -1.55 2.59
N ASP A 525 -25.28 -0.22 2.50
CA ASP A 525 -26.14 0.49 1.56
C ASP A 525 -25.37 1.26 0.48
N ASP A 526 -24.24 0.75 -0.03
CA ASP A 526 -23.62 1.36 -1.22
C ASP A 526 -24.33 0.85 -2.49
N PRO A 527 -25.20 1.68 -3.13
CA PRO A 527 -25.97 1.28 -4.30
C PRO A 527 -25.12 1.17 -5.56
N PHE A 528 -23.86 1.59 -5.49
CA PHE A 528 -22.96 1.68 -6.64
C PHE A 528 -22.04 0.48 -6.81
N LEU A 529 -21.97 -0.41 -5.82
CA LEU A 529 -21.18 -1.64 -5.92
C LEU A 529 -22.04 -2.79 -6.47
N PRO A 530 -21.49 -3.63 -7.37
CA PRO A 530 -22.21 -4.81 -7.88
C PRO A 530 -22.34 -5.92 -6.82
N MET A 531 -21.48 -5.90 -5.81
CA MET A 531 -21.49 -6.80 -4.66
C MET A 531 -20.90 -6.11 -3.43
N ARG A 532 -21.20 -6.59 -2.24
CA ARG A 532 -20.58 -6.12 -0.99
C ARG A 532 -19.28 -6.89 -0.75
N PRO A 533 -18.08 -6.26 -0.84
CA PRO A 533 -16.82 -6.97 -0.76
C PRO A 533 -16.48 -7.43 0.66
N ARG A 534 -15.68 -8.50 0.73
CA ARG A 534 -15.00 -9.02 1.91
C ARG A 534 -13.59 -9.40 1.54
N ASN A 535 -12.61 -8.66 2.01
CA ASN A 535 -11.20 -9.00 1.81
C ASN A 535 -10.64 -9.66 3.07
N ILE A 536 -10.32 -10.94 2.95
CA ILE A 536 -9.76 -11.73 4.05
C ILE A 536 -8.23 -11.84 3.99
N PHE A 537 -7.62 -11.33 2.93
CA PHE A 537 -6.18 -11.44 2.71
C PHE A 537 -5.47 -10.11 2.98
N ASP A 538 -4.33 -10.19 3.66
CA ASP A 538 -3.41 -9.07 3.74
C ASP A 538 -2.71 -8.87 2.39
N ASN A 539 -2.65 -7.62 1.95
CA ASN A 539 -2.01 -7.20 0.70
C ASN A 539 -0.83 -6.26 0.99
N ALA A 540 -0.79 -5.09 0.35
CA ALA A 540 0.19 -4.05 0.69
C ALA A 540 -0.06 -3.45 2.09
N VAL A 541 -1.31 -3.46 2.53
CA VAL A 541 -1.75 -3.10 3.89
C VAL A 541 -2.47 -4.29 4.53
N PRO A 542 -2.57 -4.35 5.88
CA PRO A 542 -3.33 -5.40 6.55
C PRO A 542 -4.81 -5.30 6.18
N SER A 543 -5.47 -6.45 6.02
CA SER A 543 -6.92 -6.47 5.78
C SER A 543 -7.70 -5.83 6.94
N GLY A 544 -8.84 -5.25 6.61
CA GLY A 544 -9.74 -4.70 7.62
C GLY A 544 -10.15 -5.76 8.65
N LEU A 545 -10.36 -7.00 8.20
CA LEU A 545 -10.69 -8.13 9.06
C LEU A 545 -9.56 -8.46 10.03
N SER A 546 -8.31 -8.62 9.56
CA SER A 546 -7.16 -8.93 10.43
C SER A 546 -6.99 -7.89 11.54
N GLN A 547 -7.03 -6.61 11.17
CA GLN A 547 -6.92 -5.50 12.13
C GLN A 547 -8.11 -5.43 13.09
N ALA A 548 -9.33 -5.67 12.61
CA ALA A 548 -10.53 -5.67 13.45
C ALA A 548 -10.48 -6.76 14.52
N LEU A 549 -10.08 -7.98 14.14
CA LEU A 549 -9.93 -9.09 15.09
C LEU A 549 -8.81 -8.85 16.09
N GLU A 550 -7.66 -8.28 15.67
CA GLU A 550 -6.59 -7.85 16.57
C GLU A 550 -7.10 -6.81 17.57
N GLY A 551 -7.76 -5.75 17.08
CA GLY A 551 -8.30 -4.69 17.91
C GLY A 551 -9.33 -5.19 18.93
N LEU A 552 -10.27 -6.03 18.52
CA LEU A 552 -11.28 -6.62 19.40
C LEU A 552 -10.65 -7.55 20.45
N SER A 553 -9.64 -8.34 20.06
CA SER A 553 -8.90 -9.21 21.00
C SER A 553 -8.19 -8.40 22.08
N LEU A 554 -7.51 -7.32 21.68
CA LEU A 554 -6.85 -6.41 22.62
C LEU A 554 -7.84 -5.70 23.53
N LEU A 555 -8.97 -5.20 23.00
CA LEU A 555 -10.03 -4.58 23.79
C LEU A 555 -10.65 -5.58 24.79
N SER A 556 -10.85 -6.83 24.38
CA SER A 556 -11.33 -7.89 25.29
C SER A 556 -10.36 -8.10 26.44
N THR A 557 -9.06 -8.16 26.13
CA THR A 557 -8.01 -8.35 27.15
C THR A 557 -7.92 -7.17 28.11
N LEU A 558 -8.01 -5.94 27.61
CA LEU A 558 -7.88 -4.71 28.42
C LEU A 558 -9.12 -4.45 29.30
N THR A 559 -10.29 -4.86 28.85
CA THR A 559 -11.57 -4.52 29.52
C THR A 559 -12.24 -5.70 30.23
N GLY A 560 -11.85 -6.94 29.89
CA GLY A 560 -12.54 -8.14 30.33
C GLY A 560 -13.90 -8.38 29.64
N ASN A 561 -14.20 -7.65 28.54
CA ASN A 561 -15.47 -7.80 27.83
C ASN A 561 -15.50 -9.07 26.95
N GLY A 562 -16.21 -10.10 27.42
CA GLY A 562 -16.33 -11.37 26.71
C GLY A 562 -17.03 -11.31 25.35
N LYS A 563 -17.84 -10.27 25.07
CA LYS A 563 -18.50 -10.07 23.76
C LYS A 563 -17.45 -10.02 22.64
N TYR A 564 -16.37 -9.24 22.81
CA TYR A 564 -15.33 -9.09 21.80
C TYR A 564 -14.57 -10.40 21.57
N ASN A 565 -14.21 -11.12 22.66
CA ASN A 565 -13.55 -12.41 22.54
C ASN A 565 -14.43 -13.45 21.79
N ASN A 566 -15.73 -13.42 22.03
CA ASN A 566 -16.65 -14.32 21.33
C ASN A 566 -16.68 -14.05 19.83
N ILE A 567 -16.75 -12.77 19.42
CA ILE A 567 -16.71 -12.37 18.01
C ILE A 567 -15.40 -12.85 17.36
N VAL A 568 -14.25 -12.58 18.00
CA VAL A 568 -12.94 -13.02 17.51
C VAL A 568 -12.88 -14.54 17.33
N THR A 569 -13.36 -15.29 18.33
CA THR A 569 -13.36 -16.77 18.28
C THR A 569 -14.23 -17.30 17.15
N VAL A 570 -15.43 -16.75 16.98
CA VAL A 570 -16.36 -17.17 15.92
C VAL A 570 -15.76 -16.85 14.55
N SER A 571 -15.31 -15.63 14.32
CA SER A 571 -14.70 -15.22 13.04
C SER A 571 -13.47 -16.06 12.71
N TYR A 572 -12.57 -16.26 13.68
CA TYR A 572 -11.37 -17.08 13.51
C TYR A 572 -11.71 -18.53 13.15
N THR A 573 -12.70 -19.12 13.81
CA THR A 573 -13.14 -20.48 13.54
C THR A 573 -13.60 -20.64 12.09
N HIS A 574 -14.37 -19.68 11.57
CA HIS A 574 -14.86 -19.73 10.20
C HIS A 574 -13.76 -19.47 9.15
N LEU A 575 -12.71 -18.73 9.49
CA LEU A 575 -11.54 -18.52 8.61
C LEU A 575 -10.62 -19.75 8.51
N THR A 576 -10.53 -20.54 9.59
CA THR A 576 -9.54 -21.63 9.71
C THR A 576 -10.11 -23.01 9.43
N LEU A 577 -11.44 -23.16 9.37
CA LEU A 577 -12.04 -24.44 8.96
C LEU A 577 -11.75 -24.71 7.48
N PRO A 578 -11.24 -25.90 7.12
CA PRO A 578 -11.01 -26.24 5.72
C PRO A 578 -12.35 -26.23 4.99
N THR A 579 -12.47 -25.29 4.05
CA THR A 579 -13.55 -25.34 3.06
C THR A 579 -13.25 -26.55 2.19
N ASN A 580 -14.07 -27.59 2.25
CA ASN A 580 -14.00 -28.72 1.33
C ASN A 580 -14.31 -28.22 -0.09
N ARG A 581 -13.31 -27.62 -0.75
CA ARG A 581 -13.28 -27.41 -2.19
C ARG A 581 -12.21 -28.33 -2.74
N GLU A 582 -12.64 -29.47 -3.27
CA GLU A 582 -11.86 -30.19 -4.25
C GLU A 582 -11.61 -29.24 -5.43
N VAL A 583 -10.36 -28.90 -5.67
CA VAL A 583 -9.89 -28.17 -6.84
C VAL A 583 -9.87 -29.10 -8.04
#